data_448ca2b98ebad8f47a44189a8b738457
#
_entry.id   448ca2b98ebad8f47a44189a8b738457
#
_cell.length_a   1.000
_cell.length_b   1.000
_cell.length_c   1.000
_cell.angle_alpha   90.00
_cell.angle_beta   90.00
_cell.angle_gamma   90.00
#
_symmetry.space_group_name_H-M   'P 1'
#
loop_
_entity.id
_entity.type
_entity.pdbx_description
1 polymer ?
#
loop_
_entity_poly.entity_id
_entity_poly.type
_entity_poly.pdbx_seq_one_letter_code
_entity_poly.pdbx_strand_id
1 'polypeptide(L)'
;MKKVVVTGGCGFIGSNLINYLLKKNYFVINVDKLSYSANIYNLKNINTSKYVFVKTDINDKKIISRILKKYKPSVIYNLAAETHVDRSIDSPEPFLHSNIYGVFNILECMRYYNNKSKNKIKLIHVSTDEVYGDILDKSKRADENYPFKPSSPYAASKASADHLIKSYIRTFNFPAIISNCSNNYGPKQFPEKLIPKLILNILNNKPLPIYGKGLNSREWIHVEDHCRALEILSIKGKIGESYNIGSGKNLSNIELTKLLMKIMKNKLSTIPKKVRINFVKDRPGHDIRYALNSKKIQKKLKWKAFIKINEGLSETVDWYINNLEYFKSISKREYENRIGLKI
;
A
#
# COMPACT_ATOMS: atom_id res chain seq x y z
N MET A 1 -0.28 16.19 -22.19
CA MET A 1 -0.77 15.51 -20.95
C MET A 1 -0.03 14.19 -20.79
N LYS A 2 0.57 13.94 -19.62
CA LYS A 2 1.30 12.69 -19.35
C LYS A 2 0.30 11.55 -19.12
N LYS A 3 0.52 10.42 -19.81
CA LYS A 3 -0.26 9.19 -19.63
C LYS A 3 0.48 8.25 -18.69
N VAL A 4 -0.22 7.69 -17.71
CA VAL A 4 0.34 6.76 -16.73
C VAL A 4 -0.56 5.55 -16.53
N VAL A 5 0.03 4.42 -16.21
CA VAL A 5 -0.70 3.22 -15.78
C VAL A 5 -0.59 3.11 -14.26
N VAL A 6 -1.69 2.83 -13.59
CA VAL A 6 -1.74 2.46 -12.17
C VAL A 6 -2.31 1.06 -12.08
N THR A 7 -1.51 0.08 -11.64
CA THR A 7 -2.01 -1.27 -11.37
C THR A 7 -2.48 -1.37 -9.92
N GLY A 8 -3.50 -2.18 -9.64
CA GLY A 8 -4.11 -2.21 -8.31
C GLY A 8 -4.86 -0.92 -7.96
N GLY A 9 -5.37 -0.22 -8.97
CA GLY A 9 -5.95 1.12 -8.80
C GLY A 9 -7.32 1.14 -8.10
N CYS A 10 -8.02 0.01 -7.99
CA CYS A 10 -9.24 -0.10 -7.19
C CYS A 10 -8.98 -0.38 -5.71
N GLY A 11 -7.72 -0.67 -5.33
CA GLY A 11 -7.30 -0.83 -3.95
C GLY A 11 -7.14 0.51 -3.21
N PHE A 12 -6.72 0.43 -1.96
CA PHE A 12 -6.56 1.59 -1.06
C PHE A 12 -5.59 2.66 -1.60
N ILE A 13 -4.31 2.32 -1.72
CA ILE A 13 -3.28 3.29 -2.15
C ILE A 13 -3.52 3.67 -3.61
N GLY A 14 -3.85 2.70 -4.48
CA GLY A 14 -4.07 2.91 -5.90
C GLY A 14 -5.18 3.90 -6.20
N SER A 15 -6.33 3.80 -5.51
CA SER A 15 -7.45 4.73 -5.71
C SER A 15 -7.16 6.15 -5.23
N ASN A 16 -6.40 6.30 -4.14
CA ASN A 16 -5.93 7.61 -3.69
C ASN A 16 -4.91 8.20 -4.67
N LEU A 17 -3.98 7.39 -5.19
CA LEU A 17 -3.02 7.82 -6.21
C LEU A 17 -3.71 8.24 -7.51
N ILE A 18 -4.72 7.50 -7.98
CA ILE A 18 -5.50 7.87 -9.17
C ILE A 18 -6.15 9.23 -8.97
N ASN A 19 -6.85 9.44 -7.84
CA ASN A 19 -7.47 10.74 -7.55
C ASN A 19 -6.44 11.88 -7.50
N TYR A 20 -5.28 11.63 -6.88
CA TYR A 20 -4.19 12.59 -6.81
C TYR A 20 -3.65 12.94 -8.21
N LEU A 21 -3.38 11.95 -9.04
CA LEU A 21 -2.84 12.14 -10.39
C LEU A 21 -3.84 12.84 -11.34
N LEU A 22 -5.13 12.53 -11.24
CA LEU A 22 -6.18 13.22 -12.00
C LEU A 22 -6.26 14.70 -11.65
N LYS A 23 -6.17 15.08 -10.36
CA LYS A 23 -6.06 16.47 -9.91
C LYS A 23 -4.80 17.17 -10.47
N LYS A 24 -3.73 16.43 -10.73
CA LYS A 24 -2.48 16.92 -11.34
C LYS A 24 -2.49 16.86 -12.87
N ASN A 25 -3.65 16.70 -13.49
CA ASN A 25 -3.84 16.68 -14.93
C ASN A 25 -3.13 15.55 -15.69
N TYR A 26 -2.96 14.38 -15.06
CA TYR A 26 -2.51 13.16 -15.76
C TYR A 26 -3.68 12.47 -16.46
N PHE A 27 -3.39 11.72 -17.54
CA PHE A 27 -4.29 10.72 -18.08
C PHE A 27 -3.97 9.38 -17.42
N VAL A 28 -4.92 8.77 -16.72
CA VAL A 28 -4.69 7.58 -15.90
C VAL A 28 -5.38 6.36 -16.51
N ILE A 29 -4.61 5.32 -16.77
CA ILE A 29 -5.09 4.00 -17.13
C ILE A 29 -5.03 3.13 -15.86
N ASN A 30 -6.18 2.83 -15.30
CA ASN A 30 -6.32 1.95 -14.13
C ASN A 30 -6.41 0.50 -14.58
N VAL A 31 -5.51 -0.34 -14.09
CA VAL A 31 -5.49 -1.79 -14.35
C VAL A 31 -5.72 -2.51 -13.03
N ASP A 32 -6.84 -3.24 -12.91
CA ASP A 32 -7.16 -3.98 -11.70
C ASP A 32 -7.97 -5.24 -12.03
N LYS A 33 -7.66 -6.37 -11.36
CA LYS A 33 -8.41 -7.62 -11.52
C LYS A 33 -9.67 -7.69 -10.67
N LEU A 34 -9.83 -6.75 -9.73
CA LEU A 34 -10.89 -6.72 -8.73
C LEU A 34 -10.83 -7.92 -7.78
N SER A 35 -9.67 -8.11 -7.13
CA SER A 35 -9.55 -9.07 -6.03
C SER A 35 -10.40 -8.64 -4.82
N TYR A 36 -10.46 -9.48 -3.79
CA TYR A 36 -11.34 -9.27 -2.61
C TYR A 36 -11.22 -7.90 -1.95
N SER A 37 -10.01 -7.30 -1.93
CA SER A 37 -9.75 -6.00 -1.29
C SER A 37 -9.88 -4.80 -2.24
N ALA A 38 -10.11 -5.04 -3.53
CA ALA A 38 -10.40 -4.00 -4.50
C ALA A 38 -11.87 -3.57 -4.39
N ASN A 39 -12.09 -2.25 -4.46
CA ASN A 39 -13.44 -1.71 -4.38
C ASN A 39 -13.65 -0.60 -5.42
N ILE A 40 -14.53 -0.83 -6.39
CA ILE A 40 -14.89 0.16 -7.42
C ILE A 40 -15.52 1.41 -6.77
N TYR A 41 -16.19 1.28 -5.63
CA TYR A 41 -16.70 2.40 -4.86
C TYR A 41 -15.64 3.49 -4.57
N ASN A 42 -14.38 3.10 -4.42
CA ASN A 42 -13.26 4.01 -4.21
C ASN A 42 -13.11 5.06 -5.32
N LEU A 43 -13.64 4.77 -6.51
CA LEU A 43 -13.47 5.57 -7.73
C LEU A 43 -14.83 6.04 -8.31
N LYS A 44 -15.93 5.88 -7.57
CA LYS A 44 -17.30 6.17 -8.03
C LYS A 44 -17.53 7.62 -8.50
N ASN A 45 -16.75 8.56 -7.93
CA ASN A 45 -16.91 9.99 -8.23
C ASN A 45 -15.98 10.46 -9.37
N ILE A 46 -15.29 9.54 -10.06
CA ILE A 46 -14.46 9.91 -11.20
C ILE A 46 -15.35 10.07 -12.43
N ASN A 47 -15.56 11.31 -12.82
CA ASN A 47 -16.26 11.68 -14.04
C ASN A 47 -15.32 12.55 -14.90
N THR A 48 -14.49 11.91 -15.73
CA THR A 48 -13.55 12.62 -16.61
C THR A 48 -13.09 11.73 -17.75
N SER A 49 -12.89 12.35 -18.92
CA SER A 49 -12.29 11.68 -20.10
C SER A 49 -10.79 11.33 -19.92
N LYS A 50 -10.18 11.76 -18.80
CA LYS A 50 -8.76 11.49 -18.48
C LYS A 50 -8.54 10.18 -17.72
N TYR A 51 -9.57 9.37 -17.56
CA TYR A 51 -9.54 8.12 -16.83
C TYR A 51 -10.07 6.96 -17.67
N VAL A 52 -9.35 5.85 -17.66
CA VAL A 52 -9.77 4.59 -18.29
C VAL A 52 -9.59 3.46 -17.31
N PHE A 53 -10.62 2.63 -17.11
CA PHE A 53 -10.53 1.40 -16.34
C PHE A 53 -10.39 0.19 -17.28
N VAL A 54 -9.42 -0.67 -16.98
CA VAL A 54 -9.22 -1.96 -17.68
C VAL A 54 -9.23 -3.07 -16.63
N LYS A 55 -10.31 -3.86 -16.59
CA LYS A 55 -10.42 -5.02 -15.73
C LYS A 55 -9.55 -6.15 -16.30
N THR A 56 -8.39 -6.39 -15.67
CA THR A 56 -7.50 -7.50 -16.03
C THR A 56 -6.51 -7.80 -14.91
N ASP A 57 -5.99 -9.03 -14.88
CA ASP A 57 -4.86 -9.39 -14.04
C ASP A 57 -3.55 -8.91 -14.67
N ILE A 58 -2.60 -8.46 -13.85
CA ILE A 58 -1.24 -8.10 -14.32
C ILE A 58 -0.47 -9.31 -14.91
N ASN A 59 -0.95 -10.52 -14.65
CA ASN A 59 -0.44 -11.76 -15.26
C ASN A 59 -0.90 -11.94 -16.73
N ASP A 60 -1.90 -11.20 -17.20
CA ASP A 60 -2.33 -11.25 -18.60
C ASP A 60 -1.36 -10.47 -19.51
N LYS A 61 -0.33 -11.18 -19.98
CA LYS A 61 0.70 -10.62 -20.85
C LYS A 61 0.14 -9.98 -22.13
N LYS A 62 -0.92 -10.56 -22.70
CA LYS A 62 -1.53 -10.07 -23.95
C LYS A 62 -2.19 -8.72 -23.73
N ILE A 63 -2.99 -8.59 -22.66
CA ILE A 63 -3.71 -7.35 -22.35
C ILE A 63 -2.71 -6.27 -21.89
N ILE A 64 -1.76 -6.58 -20.99
CA ILE A 64 -0.74 -5.61 -20.57
C ILE A 64 0.04 -5.09 -21.79
N SER A 65 0.52 -5.96 -22.67
CA SER A 65 1.23 -5.53 -23.90
C SER A 65 0.36 -4.65 -24.80
N ARG A 66 -0.95 -4.95 -24.91
CA ARG A 66 -1.91 -4.13 -25.67
C ARG A 66 -2.08 -2.74 -25.08
N ILE A 67 -2.17 -2.65 -23.72
CA ILE A 67 -2.25 -1.37 -22.99
C ILE A 67 -1.01 -0.51 -23.30
N LEU A 68 0.20 -1.08 -23.20
CA LEU A 68 1.43 -0.34 -23.45
C LEU A 68 1.49 0.20 -24.88
N LYS A 69 1.13 -0.61 -25.88
CA LYS A 69 1.08 -0.20 -27.28
C LYS A 69 0.03 0.87 -27.56
N LYS A 70 -1.18 0.71 -27.02
CA LYS A 70 -2.32 1.62 -27.25
C LYS A 70 -2.11 2.99 -26.62
N TYR A 71 -1.74 3.02 -25.34
CA TYR A 71 -1.71 4.25 -24.57
C TYR A 71 -0.33 4.90 -24.52
N LYS A 72 0.76 4.15 -24.76
CA LYS A 72 2.15 4.63 -24.72
C LYS A 72 2.42 5.42 -23.43
N PRO A 73 2.21 4.83 -22.23
CA PRO A 73 2.37 5.55 -20.98
C PRO A 73 3.83 5.91 -20.74
N SER A 74 4.09 6.98 -20.00
CA SER A 74 5.46 7.35 -19.58
C SER A 74 5.90 6.63 -18.32
N VAL A 75 4.93 6.23 -17.47
CA VAL A 75 5.17 5.59 -16.17
C VAL A 75 4.14 4.50 -15.92
N ILE A 76 4.58 3.40 -15.34
CA ILE A 76 3.72 2.43 -14.65
C ILE A 76 3.98 2.57 -13.16
N TYR A 77 2.93 2.86 -12.38
CA TYR A 77 2.93 2.71 -10.93
C TYR A 77 2.37 1.31 -10.63
N ASN A 78 3.24 0.42 -10.17
CA ASN A 78 2.83 -0.96 -9.85
C ASN A 78 2.50 -1.09 -8.37
N LEU A 79 1.18 -1.05 -8.07
CA LEU A 79 0.61 -1.25 -6.75
C LEU A 79 -0.19 -2.55 -6.65
N ALA A 80 -0.39 -3.26 -7.76
CA ALA A 80 -1.08 -4.55 -7.74
C ALA A 80 -0.30 -5.55 -6.91
N ALA A 81 -0.90 -6.02 -5.81
CA ALA A 81 -0.32 -6.99 -4.90
C ALA A 81 -1.39 -7.59 -3.99
N GLU A 82 -1.19 -8.83 -3.57
CA GLU A 82 -1.82 -9.36 -2.36
C GLU A 82 -1.05 -8.83 -1.15
N THR A 83 -1.75 -8.30 -0.11
CA THR A 83 -1.12 -7.48 0.93
C THR A 83 -1.48 -7.83 2.36
N HIS A 84 -2.32 -8.83 2.61
CA HIS A 84 -2.72 -9.18 3.96
C HIS A 84 -1.85 -10.30 4.52
N VAL A 85 -1.03 -9.98 5.52
CA VAL A 85 -0.05 -10.92 6.10
C VAL A 85 -0.73 -12.19 6.60
N ASP A 86 -1.84 -12.08 7.35
CA ASP A 86 -2.53 -13.24 7.90
C ASP A 86 -3.06 -14.17 6.77
N ARG A 87 -3.57 -13.61 5.66
CA ARG A 87 -3.94 -14.41 4.48
C ARG A 87 -2.72 -15.10 3.86
N SER A 88 -1.55 -14.47 3.88
CA SER A 88 -0.33 -15.08 3.35
C SER A 88 0.15 -16.27 4.18
N ILE A 89 -0.17 -16.28 5.46
CA ILE A 89 0.12 -17.42 6.37
C ILE A 89 -0.83 -18.58 6.06
N ASP A 90 -2.13 -18.29 5.89
CA ASP A 90 -3.13 -19.32 5.58
C ASP A 90 -3.02 -19.89 4.15
N SER A 91 -2.65 -19.03 3.17
CA SER A 91 -2.60 -19.38 1.74
C SER A 91 -1.55 -18.53 1.01
N PRO A 92 -0.29 -18.95 0.94
CA PRO A 92 0.80 -18.16 0.34
C PRO A 92 0.77 -18.09 -1.19
N GLU A 93 0.18 -19.08 -1.87
CA GLU A 93 0.20 -19.21 -3.33
C GLU A 93 -0.31 -17.95 -4.08
N PRO A 94 -1.44 -17.32 -3.72
CA PRO A 94 -1.89 -16.10 -4.37
C PRO A 94 -0.88 -14.94 -4.31
N PHE A 95 -0.05 -14.91 -3.24
CA PHE A 95 1.01 -13.92 -3.07
C PHE A 95 2.17 -14.13 -4.04
N LEU A 96 2.55 -15.38 -4.30
CA LEU A 96 3.56 -15.72 -5.31
C LEU A 96 3.08 -15.31 -6.70
N HIS A 97 1.84 -15.66 -7.05
CA HIS A 97 1.25 -15.31 -8.34
C HIS A 97 1.13 -13.79 -8.56
N SER A 98 0.57 -13.07 -7.59
CA SER A 98 0.39 -11.61 -7.76
C SER A 98 1.69 -10.83 -7.59
N ASN A 99 2.48 -11.14 -6.55
CA ASN A 99 3.59 -10.28 -6.15
C ASN A 99 4.90 -10.62 -6.87
N ILE A 100 5.08 -11.87 -7.35
CA ILE A 100 6.29 -12.29 -8.07
C ILE A 100 6.01 -12.46 -9.55
N TYR A 101 5.13 -13.38 -9.95
CA TYR A 101 4.83 -13.62 -11.36
C TYR A 101 4.21 -12.41 -12.05
N GLY A 102 3.29 -11.70 -11.37
CA GLY A 102 2.71 -10.47 -11.89
C GLY A 102 3.76 -9.38 -12.14
N VAL A 103 4.71 -9.23 -11.23
CA VAL A 103 5.84 -8.29 -11.42
C VAL A 103 6.73 -8.73 -12.58
N PHE A 104 7.09 -10.02 -12.64
CA PHE A 104 7.84 -10.58 -13.77
C PHE A 104 7.16 -10.27 -15.11
N ASN A 105 5.84 -10.48 -15.19
CA ASN A 105 5.10 -10.23 -16.42
C ASN A 105 5.13 -8.74 -16.82
N ILE A 106 4.97 -7.82 -15.87
CA ILE A 106 5.11 -6.37 -16.12
C ILE A 106 6.52 -6.06 -16.65
N LEU A 107 7.57 -6.60 -16.02
CA LEU A 107 8.95 -6.38 -16.42
C LEU A 107 9.18 -6.84 -17.87
N GLU A 108 8.72 -8.04 -18.23
CA GLU A 108 8.88 -8.58 -19.60
C GLU A 108 8.07 -7.79 -20.63
N CYS A 109 6.82 -7.42 -20.35
CA CYS A 109 6.03 -6.59 -21.24
C CYS A 109 6.69 -5.23 -21.48
N MET A 110 7.19 -4.60 -20.40
CA MET A 110 7.90 -3.32 -20.51
C MET A 110 9.23 -3.45 -21.22
N ARG A 111 10.03 -4.49 -20.95
CA ARG A 111 11.31 -4.75 -21.61
C ARG A 111 11.13 -4.88 -23.10
N TYR A 112 10.17 -5.71 -23.53
CA TYR A 112 9.84 -5.87 -24.94
C TYR A 112 9.38 -4.57 -25.60
N TYR A 113 8.50 -3.80 -24.93
CA TYR A 113 8.04 -2.51 -25.42
C TYR A 113 9.20 -1.50 -25.49
N ASN A 114 9.98 -1.37 -24.45
CA ASN A 114 11.08 -0.41 -24.34
C ASN A 114 12.17 -0.68 -25.39
N ASN A 115 12.46 -1.94 -25.73
CA ASN A 115 13.45 -2.27 -26.76
C ASN A 115 13.03 -1.79 -28.15
N LYS A 116 11.73 -1.69 -28.40
CA LYS A 116 11.18 -1.28 -29.71
C LYS A 116 10.72 0.18 -29.76
N SER A 117 10.73 0.89 -28.64
CA SER A 117 10.21 2.26 -28.54
C SER A 117 11.34 3.26 -28.24
N LYS A 118 11.30 4.43 -28.90
CA LYS A 118 12.15 5.58 -28.54
C LYS A 118 11.79 6.13 -27.16
N ASN A 119 10.50 6.15 -26.82
CA ASN A 119 9.99 6.62 -25.52
C ASN A 119 9.95 5.46 -24.53
N LYS A 120 10.89 5.42 -23.61
CA LYS A 120 10.97 4.39 -22.58
C LYS A 120 9.94 4.62 -21.47
N ILE A 121 9.27 3.55 -21.07
CA ILE A 121 8.35 3.54 -19.93
C ILE A 121 9.18 3.29 -18.67
N LYS A 122 8.95 4.11 -17.62
CA LYS A 122 9.56 3.95 -16.29
C LYS A 122 8.63 3.14 -15.38
N LEU A 123 9.18 2.22 -14.59
CA LEU A 123 8.47 1.51 -13.53
C LEU A 123 8.72 2.20 -12.17
N ILE A 124 7.65 2.51 -11.45
CA ILE A 124 7.66 2.82 -10.02
C ILE A 124 7.01 1.63 -9.31
N HIS A 125 7.82 0.79 -8.68
CA HIS A 125 7.33 -0.38 -7.96
C HIS A 125 7.11 -0.06 -6.49
N VAL A 126 5.90 -0.31 -5.99
CA VAL A 126 5.56 -0.10 -4.58
C VAL A 126 5.80 -1.38 -3.80
N SER A 127 6.81 -1.36 -2.95
CA SER A 127 7.18 -2.39 -1.98
C SER A 127 6.80 -1.96 -0.55
N THR A 128 7.38 -2.55 0.45
CA THR A 128 7.03 -2.40 1.87
C THR A 128 8.28 -2.37 2.75
N ASP A 129 8.17 -1.78 3.94
CA ASP A 129 9.19 -1.86 4.99
C ASP A 129 9.35 -3.26 5.59
N GLU A 130 8.32 -4.10 5.45
CA GLU A 130 8.34 -5.48 5.95
C GLU A 130 9.43 -6.37 5.30
N VAL A 131 9.99 -5.95 4.15
CA VAL A 131 11.13 -6.66 3.52
C VAL A 131 12.39 -6.63 4.37
N TYR A 132 12.55 -5.63 5.23
CA TYR A 132 13.70 -5.49 6.13
C TYR A 132 13.59 -6.37 7.38
N GLY A 133 12.37 -6.86 7.69
CA GLY A 133 12.10 -7.65 8.89
C GLY A 133 12.17 -6.82 10.18
N ASP A 134 12.35 -7.50 11.28
CA ASP A 134 12.29 -6.91 12.61
C ASP A 134 13.52 -6.06 12.93
N ILE A 135 13.33 -4.84 13.40
CA ILE A 135 14.38 -3.90 13.80
C ILE A 135 14.29 -3.66 15.31
N LEU A 136 14.80 -4.60 16.09
CA LEU A 136 14.68 -4.63 17.56
C LEU A 136 15.42 -3.45 18.23
N ASP A 137 16.58 -3.09 17.72
CA ASP A 137 17.36 -1.96 18.22
C ASP A 137 16.63 -0.64 17.95
N LYS A 138 16.15 0.00 19.03
CA LYS A 138 15.38 1.24 18.96
C LYS A 138 16.19 2.43 18.42
N SER A 139 17.51 2.38 18.48
CA SER A 139 18.40 3.41 17.93
C SER A 139 18.53 3.32 16.40
N LYS A 140 18.26 2.16 15.82
CA LYS A 140 18.41 1.87 14.39
C LYS A 140 17.10 2.05 13.62
N ARG A 141 17.29 2.40 12.34
CA ARG A 141 16.24 2.46 11.31
C ARG A 141 16.80 1.92 9.99
N ALA A 142 16.06 1.08 9.28
CA ALA A 142 16.51 0.54 8.00
C ALA A 142 16.64 1.66 6.96
N ASP A 143 17.80 1.81 6.37
CA ASP A 143 18.00 2.55 5.12
C ASP A 143 17.86 1.62 3.92
N GLU A 144 18.05 2.13 2.71
CA GLU A 144 17.87 1.37 1.47
C GLU A 144 18.94 0.31 1.22
N ASN A 145 20.02 0.27 2.02
CA ASN A 145 21.09 -0.74 2.00
C ASN A 145 20.93 -1.78 3.11
N TYR A 146 19.93 -1.60 4.00
CA TYR A 146 19.70 -2.55 5.07
C TYR A 146 19.36 -3.94 4.49
N PRO A 147 19.90 -5.05 5.03
CA PRO A 147 19.64 -6.39 4.51
C PRO A 147 18.17 -6.77 4.65
N PHE A 148 17.66 -7.47 3.64
CA PHE A 148 16.30 -8.01 3.68
C PHE A 148 16.24 -9.25 4.57
N LYS A 149 15.28 -9.28 5.51
CA LYS A 149 15.02 -10.39 6.45
C LYS A 149 13.51 -10.58 6.63
N PRO A 150 12.76 -10.88 5.56
CA PRO A 150 11.31 -10.97 5.62
C PRO A 150 10.85 -12.11 6.54
N SER A 151 9.85 -11.85 7.40
CA SER A 151 9.35 -12.79 8.42
C SER A 151 8.02 -13.48 8.03
N SER A 152 7.39 -13.09 6.93
CA SER A 152 6.13 -13.64 6.48
C SER A 152 6.16 -13.98 4.99
N PRO A 153 5.27 -14.89 4.50
CA PRO A 153 5.17 -15.17 3.07
C PRO A 153 4.86 -13.93 2.23
N TYR A 154 4.04 -13.00 2.74
CA TYR A 154 3.83 -11.69 2.11
C TYR A 154 5.14 -10.90 1.98
N ALA A 155 5.84 -10.67 3.08
CA ALA A 155 7.08 -9.92 3.07
C ALA A 155 8.15 -10.58 2.18
N ALA A 156 8.24 -11.92 2.20
CA ALA A 156 9.12 -12.69 1.33
C ALA A 156 8.78 -12.51 -0.15
N SER A 157 7.49 -12.53 -0.52
CA SER A 157 7.06 -12.31 -1.91
C SER A 157 7.40 -10.90 -2.40
N LYS A 158 7.30 -9.87 -1.54
CA LYS A 158 7.70 -8.49 -1.87
C LYS A 158 9.22 -8.36 -2.00
N ALA A 159 9.99 -8.97 -1.09
CA ALA A 159 11.45 -9.00 -1.16
C ALA A 159 11.94 -9.70 -2.44
N SER A 160 11.30 -10.81 -2.84
CA SER A 160 11.59 -11.51 -4.09
C SER A 160 11.33 -10.63 -5.31
N ALA A 161 10.22 -9.88 -5.34
CA ALA A 161 9.93 -8.92 -6.39
C ALA A 161 10.98 -7.81 -6.47
N ASP A 162 11.40 -7.26 -5.32
CA ASP A 162 12.45 -6.23 -5.25
C ASP A 162 13.79 -6.76 -5.79
N HIS A 163 14.18 -7.99 -5.45
CA HIS A 163 15.38 -8.63 -5.99
C HIS A 163 15.27 -8.89 -7.48
N LEU A 164 14.12 -9.33 -7.96
CA LEU A 164 13.87 -9.52 -9.39
C LEU A 164 14.02 -8.20 -10.16
N ILE A 165 13.43 -7.11 -9.67
CA ILE A 165 13.56 -5.78 -10.29
C ILE A 165 15.03 -5.31 -10.27
N LYS A 166 15.75 -5.48 -9.17
CA LYS A 166 17.18 -5.14 -9.07
C LYS A 166 18.01 -5.92 -10.08
N SER A 167 17.72 -7.22 -10.30
CA SER A 167 18.40 -8.02 -11.32
C SER A 167 18.14 -7.48 -12.73
N TYR A 168 16.90 -7.08 -13.07
CA TYR A 168 16.55 -6.47 -14.35
C TYR A 168 17.25 -5.12 -14.57
N ILE A 169 17.34 -4.29 -13.52
CA ILE A 169 18.08 -3.03 -13.59
C ILE A 169 19.53 -3.32 -13.96
N ARG A 170 20.19 -4.25 -13.28
CA ARG A 170 21.60 -4.58 -13.51
C ARG A 170 21.84 -5.24 -14.85
N THR A 171 21.01 -6.22 -15.24
CA THR A 171 21.23 -7.03 -16.45
C THR A 171 20.79 -6.32 -17.73
N PHE A 172 19.68 -5.59 -17.68
CA PHE A 172 19.05 -5.01 -18.87
C PHE A 172 19.03 -3.49 -18.87
N ASN A 173 19.68 -2.83 -17.91
CA ASN A 173 19.58 -1.38 -17.70
C ASN A 173 18.13 -0.90 -17.66
N PHE A 174 17.29 -1.71 -16.97
CA PHE A 174 15.84 -1.54 -16.95
C PHE A 174 15.42 -0.30 -16.15
N PRO A 175 14.55 0.57 -16.69
CA PRO A 175 14.20 1.85 -16.06
C PRO A 175 13.20 1.68 -14.93
N ALA A 176 13.65 1.25 -13.77
CA ALA A 176 12.81 1.07 -12.57
C ALA A 176 13.33 1.83 -11.36
N ILE A 177 12.39 2.16 -10.46
CA ILE A 177 12.62 2.69 -9.11
C ILE A 177 11.77 1.87 -8.15
N ILE A 178 12.34 1.46 -7.01
CA ILE A 178 11.65 0.75 -5.95
C ILE A 178 11.32 1.73 -4.82
N SER A 179 10.13 1.62 -4.27
CA SER A 179 9.61 2.42 -3.17
C SER A 179 9.24 1.51 -2.01
N ASN A 180 10.02 1.51 -0.93
CA ASN A 180 9.71 0.76 0.29
C ASN A 180 8.97 1.70 1.26
N CYS A 181 7.68 1.50 1.46
CA CYS A 181 6.87 2.38 2.28
C CYS A 181 6.54 1.78 3.65
N SER A 182 6.42 2.64 4.66
CA SER A 182 5.88 2.29 5.98
C SER A 182 4.37 2.05 5.93
N ASN A 183 3.78 1.66 7.06
CA ASN A 183 2.34 1.37 7.14
C ASN A 183 1.50 2.57 6.73
N ASN A 184 0.78 2.43 5.63
CA ASN A 184 -0.13 3.46 5.14
C ASN A 184 -1.45 3.44 5.91
N TYR A 185 -2.01 4.63 6.15
CA TYR A 185 -3.37 4.81 6.67
C TYR A 185 -4.07 5.96 5.95
N GLY A 186 -5.39 6.01 6.02
CA GLY A 186 -6.18 7.06 5.38
C GLY A 186 -7.53 6.58 4.85
N PRO A 187 -8.26 7.43 4.13
CA PRO A 187 -9.52 7.11 3.47
C PRO A 187 -9.43 5.91 2.51
N LYS A 188 -10.50 5.11 2.44
CA LYS A 188 -10.65 3.96 1.51
C LYS A 188 -9.80 2.72 1.83
N GLN A 189 -9.15 2.65 3.00
CA GLN A 189 -8.42 1.45 3.41
C GLN A 189 -9.40 0.32 3.75
N PHE A 190 -9.09 -0.90 3.29
CA PHE A 190 -9.97 -2.06 3.47
C PHE A 190 -10.10 -2.46 4.94
N PRO A 191 -11.32 -2.82 5.43
CA PRO A 191 -11.61 -2.98 6.87
C PRO A 191 -11.05 -4.24 7.53
N GLU A 192 -10.20 -5.01 6.87
CA GLU A 192 -9.36 -6.03 7.48
C GLU A 192 -8.12 -5.44 8.16
N LYS A 193 -7.70 -4.21 7.74
CA LYS A 193 -6.53 -3.51 8.31
C LYS A 193 -6.90 -2.84 9.63
N LEU A 194 -5.89 -2.63 10.51
CA LEU A 194 -6.08 -2.22 11.90
C LEU A 194 -6.97 -0.98 12.04
N ILE A 195 -6.61 0.15 11.44
CA ILE A 195 -7.32 1.42 11.64
C ILE A 195 -8.77 1.34 11.18
N PRO A 196 -9.12 0.96 9.94
CA PRO A 196 -10.51 0.88 9.53
C PRO A 196 -11.30 -0.21 10.27
N LYS A 197 -10.65 -1.31 10.69
CA LYS A 197 -11.28 -2.33 11.55
C LYS A 197 -11.69 -1.77 12.89
N LEU A 198 -10.82 -1.00 13.54
CA LEU A 198 -11.12 -0.36 14.82
C LEU A 198 -12.25 0.67 14.67
N ILE A 199 -12.21 1.51 13.63
CA ILE A 199 -13.28 2.49 13.35
C ILE A 199 -14.62 1.77 13.18
N LEU A 200 -14.67 0.75 12.33
CA LEU A 200 -15.87 -0.03 12.06
C LEU A 200 -16.42 -0.69 13.33
N ASN A 201 -15.53 -1.25 14.17
CA ASN A 201 -15.94 -1.87 15.43
C ASN A 201 -16.51 -0.85 16.42
N ILE A 202 -15.91 0.35 16.52
CA ILE A 202 -16.44 1.43 17.36
C ILE A 202 -17.84 1.84 16.88
N LEU A 203 -18.03 2.07 15.59
CA LEU A 203 -19.31 2.43 14.99
C LEU A 203 -20.39 1.36 15.20
N ASN A 204 -20.01 0.08 15.27
CA ASN A 204 -20.91 -1.05 15.47
C ASN A 204 -20.98 -1.52 16.93
N ASN A 205 -20.48 -0.75 17.90
CA ASN A 205 -20.46 -1.12 19.33
C ASN A 205 -19.85 -2.52 19.58
N LYS A 206 -18.73 -2.83 18.90
CA LYS A 206 -18.00 -4.11 19.03
C LYS A 206 -16.67 -3.92 19.76
N PRO A 207 -16.12 -4.98 20.41
CA PRO A 207 -14.77 -4.94 20.99
C PRO A 207 -13.68 -4.67 19.94
N LEU A 208 -12.54 -4.12 20.39
CA LEU A 208 -11.40 -3.76 19.58
C LEU A 208 -10.33 -4.87 19.71
N PRO A 209 -10.20 -5.78 18.74
CA PRO A 209 -9.23 -6.86 18.80
C PRO A 209 -7.81 -6.34 18.57
N ILE A 210 -6.91 -6.63 19.51
CA ILE A 210 -5.50 -6.28 19.45
C ILE A 210 -4.66 -7.55 19.63
N TYR A 211 -3.76 -7.82 18.72
CA TYR A 211 -2.86 -8.97 18.76
C TYR A 211 -1.89 -8.89 19.94
N GLY A 212 -1.70 -10.02 20.64
CA GLY A 212 -0.81 -10.13 21.79
C GLY A 212 -1.10 -9.07 22.84
N LYS A 213 -0.09 -8.31 23.24
CA LYS A 213 -0.21 -7.17 24.18
C LYS A 213 -0.31 -5.82 23.48
N GLY A 214 -0.35 -5.80 22.13
CA GLY A 214 -0.41 -4.57 21.34
C GLY A 214 0.89 -3.75 21.30
N LEU A 215 2.03 -4.35 21.69
CA LEU A 215 3.31 -3.67 21.81
C LEU A 215 4.06 -3.58 20.46
N ASN A 216 3.62 -4.31 19.44
CA ASN A 216 4.21 -4.23 18.11
C ASN A 216 4.15 -2.80 17.59
N SER A 217 5.31 -2.26 17.22
CA SER A 217 5.47 -0.87 16.80
C SER A 217 5.56 -0.76 15.28
N ARG A 218 4.80 0.16 14.71
CA ARG A 218 4.76 0.43 13.28
C ARG A 218 5.00 1.91 13.02
N GLU A 219 5.67 2.21 11.92
CA GLU A 219 5.75 3.56 11.41
C GLU A 219 4.53 3.84 10.53
N TRP A 220 3.85 4.96 10.77
CA TRP A 220 2.59 5.29 10.11
C TRP A 220 2.72 6.50 9.18
N ILE A 221 2.29 6.36 7.93
CA ILE A 221 2.27 7.43 6.93
C ILE A 221 0.88 7.61 6.35
N HIS A 222 0.42 8.86 6.23
CA HIS A 222 -0.84 9.14 5.56
C HIS A 222 -0.73 8.86 4.07
N VAL A 223 -1.77 8.26 3.49
CA VAL A 223 -1.78 7.80 2.09
C VAL A 223 -1.53 8.93 1.09
N GLU A 224 -1.97 10.15 1.39
CA GLU A 224 -1.73 11.32 0.53
C GLU A 224 -0.24 11.69 0.47
N ASP A 225 0.46 11.63 1.60
CA ASP A 225 1.91 11.84 1.63
C ASP A 225 2.64 10.77 0.80
N HIS A 226 2.19 9.52 0.87
CA HIS A 226 2.73 8.46 0.03
C HIS A 226 2.46 8.71 -1.46
N CYS A 227 1.24 9.11 -1.85
CA CYS A 227 0.92 9.46 -3.24
C CYS A 227 1.83 10.57 -3.78
N ARG A 228 2.11 11.61 -2.96
CA ARG A 228 3.06 12.68 -3.31
C ARG A 228 4.48 12.14 -3.50
N ALA A 229 4.91 11.18 -2.66
CA ALA A 229 6.21 10.53 -2.81
C ALA A 229 6.29 9.76 -4.12
N LEU A 230 5.28 8.99 -4.47
CA LEU A 230 5.25 8.22 -5.72
C LEU A 230 5.31 9.12 -6.96
N GLU A 231 4.60 10.27 -6.96
CA GLU A 231 4.71 11.23 -8.05
C GLU A 231 6.12 11.80 -8.15
N ILE A 232 6.71 12.27 -7.04
CA ILE A 232 8.05 12.86 -7.07
C ILE A 232 9.12 11.84 -7.51
N LEU A 233 8.98 10.56 -7.13
CA LEU A 233 9.85 9.49 -7.64
C LEU A 233 9.75 9.36 -9.14
N SER A 234 8.56 9.46 -9.71
CA SER A 234 8.37 9.38 -11.16
C SER A 234 8.98 10.56 -11.92
N ILE A 235 9.06 11.73 -11.30
CA ILE A 235 9.58 12.96 -11.92
C ILE A 235 11.08 13.12 -11.69
N LYS A 236 11.56 12.93 -10.46
CA LYS A 236 12.92 13.29 -10.02
C LYS A 236 13.72 12.09 -9.51
N GLY A 237 13.08 10.93 -9.28
CA GLY A 237 13.79 9.75 -8.78
C GLY A 237 14.83 9.25 -9.77
N LYS A 238 15.98 8.84 -9.25
CA LYS A 238 17.05 8.27 -10.05
C LYS A 238 16.73 6.82 -10.40
N ILE A 239 16.72 6.49 -11.67
CA ILE A 239 16.53 5.12 -12.17
C ILE A 239 17.59 4.20 -11.56
N GLY A 240 17.18 2.98 -11.20
CA GLY A 240 18.03 1.99 -10.57
C GLY A 240 18.08 2.06 -9.05
N GLU A 241 17.51 3.09 -8.44
CA GLU A 241 17.57 3.33 -7.01
C GLU A 241 16.31 2.83 -6.27
N SER A 242 16.50 2.48 -4.98
CA SER A 242 15.42 2.29 -4.03
C SER A 242 15.27 3.53 -3.14
N TYR A 243 14.06 3.80 -2.67
CA TYR A 243 13.74 4.90 -1.75
C TYR A 243 12.80 4.44 -0.65
N ASN A 244 13.20 4.67 0.60
CA ASN A 244 12.35 4.47 1.76
C ASN A 244 11.41 5.66 1.95
N ILE A 245 10.11 5.38 2.13
CA ILE A 245 9.07 6.38 2.28
C ILE A 245 8.36 6.17 3.61
N GLY A 246 8.68 7.03 4.57
CA GLY A 246 8.12 6.99 5.91
C GLY A 246 8.00 8.38 6.52
N SER A 247 7.19 8.47 7.56
CA SER A 247 6.95 9.73 8.30
C SER A 247 7.98 9.98 9.41
N GLY A 248 8.74 8.96 9.80
CA GLY A 248 9.59 8.98 10.99
C GLY A 248 8.84 8.74 12.30
N LYS A 249 7.50 8.61 12.29
CA LYS A 249 6.66 8.48 13.49
C LYS A 249 6.22 7.04 13.74
N ASN A 250 6.79 6.43 14.77
CA ASN A 250 6.41 5.11 15.25
C ASN A 250 5.36 5.20 16.37
N LEU A 251 4.40 4.31 16.33
CA LEU A 251 3.45 4.06 17.43
C LEU A 251 3.26 2.55 17.57
N SER A 252 3.12 2.08 18.81
CA SER A 252 2.64 0.73 19.07
C SER A 252 1.16 0.61 18.71
N ASN A 253 0.70 -0.61 18.45
CA ASN A 253 -0.72 -0.85 18.15
C ASN A 253 -1.64 -0.37 19.27
N ILE A 254 -1.20 -0.50 20.53
CA ILE A 254 -1.99 -0.04 21.70
C ILE A 254 -2.03 1.48 21.79
N GLU A 255 -0.92 2.19 21.51
CA GLU A 255 -0.90 3.66 21.49
C GLU A 255 -1.78 4.20 20.37
N LEU A 256 -1.68 3.62 19.16
CA LEU A 256 -2.53 3.99 18.03
C LEU A 256 -4.02 3.78 18.35
N THR A 257 -4.37 2.63 18.98
CA THR A 257 -5.75 2.32 19.36
C THR A 257 -6.28 3.34 20.36
N LYS A 258 -5.52 3.67 21.40
CA LYS A 258 -5.91 4.68 22.40
C LYS A 258 -6.11 6.06 21.76
N LEU A 259 -5.20 6.45 20.86
CA LEU A 259 -5.30 7.70 20.10
C LEU A 259 -6.57 7.74 19.24
N LEU A 260 -6.85 6.67 18.52
CA LEU A 260 -8.05 6.55 17.70
C LEU A 260 -9.33 6.60 18.54
N MET A 261 -9.37 5.90 19.67
CA MET A 261 -10.50 5.98 20.61
C MET A 261 -10.72 7.40 21.10
N LYS A 262 -9.66 8.14 21.44
CA LYS A 262 -9.76 9.56 21.84
C LYS A 262 -10.37 10.41 20.73
N ILE A 263 -9.91 10.26 19.48
CA ILE A 263 -10.44 10.98 18.32
C ILE A 263 -11.93 10.63 18.10
N MET A 264 -12.27 9.35 18.12
CA MET A 264 -13.65 8.89 17.93
C MET A 264 -14.57 9.41 19.04
N LYS A 265 -14.12 9.44 20.30
CA LYS A 265 -14.88 10.01 21.43
C LYS A 265 -15.23 11.48 21.18
N ASN A 266 -14.28 12.27 20.71
CA ASN A 266 -14.50 13.68 20.40
C ASN A 266 -15.52 13.90 19.26
N LYS A 267 -15.58 12.97 18.28
CA LYS A 267 -16.48 13.07 17.12
C LYS A 267 -17.88 12.49 17.37
N LEU A 268 -17.99 11.49 18.24
CA LEU A 268 -19.27 10.81 18.54
C LEU A 268 -19.88 11.28 19.86
N SER A 269 -19.24 12.23 20.57
CA SER A 269 -19.58 12.70 21.93
C SER A 269 -19.42 11.62 22.99
N THR A 270 -19.64 10.35 22.70
CA THR A 270 -19.48 9.21 23.60
C THR A 270 -18.92 7.99 22.88
N ILE A 271 -18.21 7.13 23.59
CA ILE A 271 -17.84 5.80 23.12
C ILE A 271 -18.89 4.79 23.59
N PRO A 272 -19.46 3.96 22.71
CA PRO A 272 -20.44 2.95 23.11
C PRO A 272 -19.91 1.97 24.16
N LYS A 273 -20.78 1.52 25.11
CA LYS A 273 -20.39 0.75 26.30
C LYS A 273 -19.61 -0.55 26.02
N LYS A 274 -19.91 -1.26 24.91
CA LYS A 274 -19.23 -2.52 24.55
C LYS A 274 -17.86 -2.32 23.91
N VAL A 275 -17.51 -1.11 23.54
CA VAL A 275 -16.22 -0.77 22.92
C VAL A 275 -15.14 -0.80 24.00
N ARG A 276 -14.38 -1.87 24.01
CA ARG A 276 -13.22 -2.06 24.88
C ARG A 276 -12.10 -2.77 24.13
N ILE A 277 -10.86 -2.53 24.51
CA ILE A 277 -9.72 -3.25 23.98
C ILE A 277 -9.81 -4.71 24.40
N ASN A 278 -9.73 -5.62 23.44
CA ASN A 278 -9.75 -7.06 23.64
C ASN A 278 -8.44 -7.64 23.07
N PHE A 279 -7.55 -8.08 23.95
CA PHE A 279 -6.33 -8.74 23.55
C PHE A 279 -6.64 -10.14 23.04
N VAL A 280 -6.15 -10.47 21.84
CA VAL A 280 -6.37 -11.75 21.19
C VAL A 280 -5.03 -12.44 20.92
N LYS A 281 -5.03 -13.77 20.72
CA LYS A 281 -3.83 -14.55 20.42
C LYS A 281 -3.04 -13.88 19.29
N ASP A 282 -1.73 -13.76 19.46
CA ASP A 282 -0.86 -13.18 18.42
C ASP A 282 -0.76 -14.07 17.19
N ARG A 283 -0.34 -13.51 16.06
CA ARG A 283 -0.11 -14.27 14.83
C ARG A 283 1.30 -14.85 14.83
N PRO A 284 1.53 -15.97 14.14
CA PRO A 284 2.88 -16.50 13.94
C PRO A 284 3.79 -15.48 13.21
N GLY A 285 5.08 -15.42 13.57
CA GLY A 285 6.06 -14.57 12.90
C GLY A 285 5.75 -13.07 12.97
N HIS A 286 5.09 -12.60 14.04
CA HIS A 286 4.70 -11.20 14.16
C HIS A 286 5.89 -10.32 14.56
N ASP A 287 6.47 -9.61 13.62
CA ASP A 287 7.56 -8.67 13.88
C ASP A 287 7.19 -7.62 14.93
N ILE A 288 8.14 -7.33 15.81
CA ILE A 288 7.96 -6.41 16.93
C ILE A 288 8.01 -4.96 16.45
N ARG A 289 8.96 -4.61 15.55
CA ARG A 289 9.16 -3.23 15.17
C ARG A 289 9.62 -3.05 13.73
N TYR A 290 8.92 -2.19 12.97
CA TYR A 290 9.40 -1.65 11.72
C TYR A 290 9.74 -0.16 11.87
N ALA A 291 10.85 0.27 11.26
CA ALA A 291 11.25 1.67 11.28
C ALA A 291 12.15 1.99 10.08
N LEU A 292 11.73 2.94 9.25
CA LEU A 292 12.45 3.35 8.06
C LEU A 292 13.32 4.59 8.30
N ASN A 293 14.48 4.61 7.67
CA ASN A 293 15.28 5.80 7.48
C ASN A 293 14.96 6.41 6.10
N SER A 294 14.16 7.46 6.08
CA SER A 294 13.75 8.16 4.85
C SER A 294 14.64 9.36 4.50
N LYS A 295 15.85 9.46 5.06
CA LYS A 295 16.77 10.60 4.81
C LYS A 295 17.15 10.74 3.34
N LYS A 296 17.21 9.62 2.58
CA LYS A 296 17.58 9.63 1.16
C LYS A 296 16.57 10.43 0.33
N ILE A 297 15.28 10.10 0.40
CA ILE A 297 14.24 10.84 -0.35
C ILE A 297 14.16 12.29 0.11
N GLN A 298 14.32 12.56 1.41
CA GLN A 298 14.32 13.92 1.96
C GLN A 298 15.45 14.76 1.39
N LYS A 299 16.69 14.24 1.41
CA LYS A 299 17.88 14.96 0.95
C LYS A 299 17.92 15.09 -0.57
N LYS A 300 17.68 14.00 -1.31
CA LYS A 300 17.84 13.96 -2.77
C LYS A 300 16.66 14.56 -3.52
N LEU A 301 15.42 14.37 -3.02
CA LEU A 301 14.21 14.78 -3.73
C LEU A 301 13.44 15.90 -3.03
N LYS A 302 13.92 16.35 -1.86
CA LYS A 302 13.27 17.41 -1.04
C LYS A 302 11.83 17.07 -0.65
N TRP A 303 11.53 15.76 -0.54
CA TRP A 303 10.24 15.27 -0.07
C TRP A 303 10.29 14.97 1.43
N LYS A 304 9.19 15.27 2.11
CA LYS A 304 8.91 14.82 3.50
C LYS A 304 7.42 14.60 3.68
N ALA A 305 7.06 13.78 4.66
CA ALA A 305 5.67 13.67 5.11
C ALA A 305 5.26 14.94 5.85
N PHE A 306 4.08 15.47 5.55
CA PHE A 306 3.55 16.70 6.16
C PHE A 306 2.40 16.42 7.11
N ILE A 307 1.58 15.40 6.83
CA ILE A 307 0.36 15.13 7.57
C ILE A 307 0.73 14.49 8.91
N LYS A 308 0.44 15.19 9.99
CA LYS A 308 0.66 14.69 11.33
C LYS A 308 -0.34 13.59 11.66
N ILE A 309 0.08 12.58 12.45
CA ILE A 309 -0.74 11.39 12.73
C ILE A 309 -2.11 11.75 13.34
N ASN A 310 -2.19 12.72 14.22
CA ASN A 310 -3.45 13.13 14.85
C ASN A 310 -4.42 13.75 13.83
N GLU A 311 -3.90 14.61 12.95
CA GLU A 311 -4.67 15.28 11.89
C GLU A 311 -5.16 14.25 10.87
N GLY A 312 -4.25 13.41 10.36
CA GLY A 312 -4.60 12.39 9.37
C GLY A 312 -5.54 11.30 9.91
N LEU A 313 -5.42 10.90 11.20
CA LEU A 313 -6.38 9.98 11.81
C LEU A 313 -7.76 10.65 11.97
N SER A 314 -7.80 11.92 12.35
CA SER A 314 -9.06 12.67 12.43
C SER A 314 -9.76 12.74 11.07
N GLU A 315 -9.03 13.10 10.01
CA GLU A 315 -9.52 13.12 8.64
C GLU A 315 -9.99 11.72 8.18
N THR A 316 -9.22 10.69 8.51
CA THR A 316 -9.58 9.30 8.21
C THR A 316 -10.89 8.89 8.87
N VAL A 317 -11.07 9.22 10.15
CA VAL A 317 -12.31 8.95 10.89
C VAL A 317 -13.48 9.70 10.26
N ASP A 318 -13.33 10.99 9.93
CA ASP A 318 -14.37 11.78 9.28
C ASP A 318 -14.78 11.16 7.95
N TRP A 319 -13.81 10.69 7.17
CA TRP A 319 -14.12 10.05 5.92
C TRP A 319 -14.99 8.80 6.11
N TYR A 320 -14.67 7.91 7.07
CA TYR A 320 -15.45 6.71 7.31
C TYR A 320 -16.84 7.01 7.87
N ILE A 321 -17.00 8.00 8.77
CA ILE A 321 -18.29 8.43 9.30
C ILE A 321 -19.18 8.96 8.17
N ASN A 322 -18.62 9.76 7.25
CA ASN A 322 -19.35 10.37 6.13
C ASN A 322 -19.53 9.43 4.94
N ASN A 323 -18.93 8.23 4.94
CA ASN A 323 -18.99 7.27 3.84
C ASN A 323 -19.35 5.86 4.34
N LEU A 324 -20.39 5.72 5.16
CA LEU A 324 -20.84 4.41 5.67
C LEU A 324 -21.21 3.42 4.57
N GLU A 325 -21.66 3.92 3.40
CA GLU A 325 -21.93 3.10 2.21
C GLU A 325 -20.68 2.36 1.72
N TYR A 326 -19.46 2.87 2.00
CA TYR A 326 -18.22 2.16 1.72
C TYR A 326 -18.19 0.79 2.39
N PHE A 327 -18.59 0.69 3.66
CA PHE A 327 -18.63 -0.59 4.36
C PHE A 327 -19.72 -1.51 3.81
N LYS A 328 -20.87 -0.95 3.37
CA LYS A 328 -21.94 -1.73 2.73
C LYS A 328 -21.54 -2.30 1.37
N SER A 329 -20.62 -1.64 0.66
CA SER A 329 -20.10 -2.10 -0.63
C SER A 329 -19.10 -3.27 -0.53
N ILE A 330 -18.76 -3.71 0.69
CA ILE A 330 -17.80 -4.78 0.96
C ILE A 330 -18.51 -5.97 1.60
N SER A 331 -18.27 -7.18 1.11
CA SER A 331 -18.80 -8.38 1.73
C SER A 331 -18.27 -8.55 3.16
N LYS A 332 -19.15 -8.75 4.12
CA LYS A 332 -18.78 -8.96 5.53
C LYS A 332 -17.85 -10.14 5.73
N ARG A 333 -17.99 -11.20 4.93
CA ARG A 333 -17.13 -12.39 4.97
C ARG A 333 -15.64 -12.05 4.79
N GLU A 334 -15.33 -10.97 4.06
CA GLU A 334 -13.97 -10.59 3.74
C GLU A 334 -13.23 -9.90 4.91
N TYR A 335 -13.93 -9.41 5.92
CA TYR A 335 -13.30 -8.67 7.02
C TYR A 335 -13.83 -8.99 8.43
N GLU A 336 -14.91 -9.76 8.60
CA GLU A 336 -15.43 -10.07 9.95
C GLU A 336 -14.61 -11.15 10.64
N ASN A 337 -14.23 -12.19 9.91
CA ASN A 337 -13.50 -13.32 10.47
C ASN A 337 -12.01 -13.00 10.64
N ARG A 338 -11.42 -13.54 11.68
CA ARG A 338 -9.99 -13.54 11.88
C ARG A 338 -9.38 -14.66 11.03
N ILE A 339 -8.30 -14.35 10.32
CA ILE A 339 -7.54 -15.26 9.45
C ILE A 339 -6.09 -15.36 9.94
N GLY A 340 -5.30 -16.28 9.40
CA GLY A 340 -3.90 -16.50 9.80
C GLY A 340 -3.74 -17.38 11.04
N LEU A 341 -4.73 -18.22 11.35
CA LEU A 341 -4.72 -19.08 12.53
C LEU A 341 -5.05 -20.54 12.24
N LYS A 342 -5.05 -20.94 10.98
CA LYS A 342 -5.36 -22.33 10.56
C LYS A 342 -4.18 -23.30 10.75
N ILE A 343 -3.16 -22.89 11.52
CA ILE A 343 -2.00 -23.72 11.85
C ILE A 343 -2.19 -24.29 13.25
#